data_3a92ed846e290ff852a877e1bc1966fd
#
_entry.id   3a92ed846e290ff852a877e1bc1966fd
#
_cell.length_a   1.000
_cell.length_b   1.000
_cell.length_c   1.000
_cell.angle_alpha   90.00
_cell.angle_beta   90.00
_cell.angle_gamma   90.00
#
_symmetry.space_group_name_H-M   'P 1'
#
loop_
_entity.id
_entity.type
_entity.pdbx_description
1 polymer ?
#
loop_
_entity_poly.entity_id
_entity_poly.type
_entity_poly.pdbx_seq_one_letter_code
_entity_poly.pdbx_strand_id
1 'polypeptide(L)'
;MSITDKEVISGYCRALRLGTYIADEYEGIQAESHGAFLISLLRGAIENRSRESRMRNLKQAGFELRKYLKDFDFSSIRLPEMLNRDTLCSCKVFDDSENLILYGRPGTG
;
A
#
# COMPACT_ATOMS: atom_id res chain seq x y z
N MET A 1 14.95 30.56 21.45
CA MET A 1 15.06 29.50 20.44
C MET A 1 14.28 29.88 19.19
N SER A 2 14.93 29.84 18.05
CA SER A 2 14.24 30.02 16.78
C SER A 2 13.50 28.74 16.40
N ILE A 3 12.24 28.85 16.07
CA ILE A 3 11.44 27.75 15.57
C ILE A 3 11.76 27.58 14.09
N THR A 4 12.07 26.37 13.66
CA THR A 4 12.35 26.10 12.25
C THR A 4 11.05 25.99 11.45
N ASP A 5 11.14 26.24 10.13
CA ASP A 5 10.00 26.08 9.23
C ASP A 5 9.43 24.66 9.31
N LYS A 6 10.31 23.67 9.44
CA LYS A 6 9.90 22.27 9.60
C LYS A 6 9.01 22.06 10.82
N GLU A 7 9.36 22.68 11.94
CA GLU A 7 8.57 22.57 13.18
C GLU A 7 7.19 23.21 13.04
N VAL A 8 7.13 24.36 12.40
CA VAL A 8 5.87 25.07 12.12
C VAL A 8 4.98 24.24 11.20
N ILE A 9 5.55 23.76 10.10
CA ILE A 9 4.85 22.92 9.12
C ILE A 9 4.34 21.65 9.79
N SER A 10 5.17 21.01 10.61
CA SER A 10 4.79 19.81 11.35
C SER A 10 3.59 20.06 12.27
N GLY A 11 3.58 21.21 12.94
CA GLY A 11 2.46 21.62 13.80
C GLY A 11 1.16 21.78 13.02
N TYR A 12 1.21 22.43 11.87
CA TYR A 12 0.04 22.60 11.01
C TYR A 12 -0.43 21.28 10.42
N CYS A 13 0.49 20.42 10.00
CA CYS A 13 0.16 19.09 9.50
C CYS A 13 -0.56 18.25 10.57
N ARG A 14 -0.11 18.36 11.81
CA ARG A 14 -0.76 17.68 12.94
C ARG A 14 -2.19 18.19 13.15
N ALA A 15 -2.38 19.50 13.12
CA ALA A 15 -3.69 20.13 13.27
C ALA A 15 -4.65 19.71 12.15
N LEU A 16 -4.16 19.57 10.93
CA LEU A 16 -4.93 19.17 9.76
C LEU A 16 -4.98 17.66 9.55
N ARG A 17 -4.31 16.89 10.39
CA ARG A 17 -4.23 15.43 10.30
C ARG A 17 -3.63 14.93 8.98
N LEU A 18 -2.61 15.62 8.49
CA LEU A 18 -1.93 15.29 7.24
C LEU A 18 -0.77 14.30 7.41
N GLY A 19 -0.44 13.92 8.65
CA GLY A 19 0.70 13.05 8.90
C GLY A 19 2.03 13.78 8.88
N THR A 20 3.13 13.05 8.80
CA THR A 20 4.49 13.60 8.87
C THR A 20 5.16 13.80 7.51
N TYR A 21 4.61 13.24 6.46
CA TYR A 21 5.22 13.24 5.12
C TYR A 21 5.59 14.64 4.64
N ILE A 22 4.68 15.60 4.75
CA ILE A 22 4.86 16.96 4.23
C ILE A 22 6.05 17.63 4.90
N ALA A 23 6.15 17.56 6.22
CA ALA A 23 7.25 18.16 6.98
C ALA A 23 8.60 17.51 6.68
N ASP A 24 8.60 16.22 6.37
CA ASP A 24 9.84 15.48 6.09
C ASP A 24 10.32 15.66 4.65
N GLU A 25 9.41 15.84 3.69
CA GLU A 25 9.74 15.77 2.26
C GLU A 25 9.63 17.07 1.49
N TYR A 26 9.11 18.14 2.08
CA TYR A 26 8.86 19.39 1.34
C TYR A 26 10.12 20.02 0.75
N GLU A 27 11.26 19.90 1.42
CA GLU A 27 12.52 20.51 0.97
C GLU A 27 13.09 19.82 -0.28
N GLY A 28 12.79 18.54 -0.45
CA GLY A 28 13.28 17.76 -1.58
C GLY A 28 12.47 17.92 -2.87
N ILE A 29 11.34 18.60 -2.81
CA ILE A 29 10.47 18.76 -3.97
C ILE A 29 10.91 19.97 -4.78
N GLN A 30 11.23 19.75 -6.06
CA GLN A 30 11.53 20.81 -7.01
C GLN A 30 10.37 20.98 -7.98
N ALA A 31 9.94 22.22 -8.17
CA ALA A 31 8.82 22.53 -9.03
C ALA A 31 8.98 23.90 -9.66
N GLU A 32 8.42 24.08 -10.85
CA GLU A 32 8.53 25.31 -11.61
C GLU A 32 7.54 26.39 -11.16
N SER A 33 6.52 26.00 -10.42
CA SER A 33 5.50 26.93 -9.92
C SER A 33 5.03 26.51 -8.54
N HIS A 34 4.36 27.43 -7.84
CA HIS A 34 3.76 27.13 -6.54
C HIS A 34 2.68 26.04 -6.64
N GLY A 35 1.90 26.09 -7.73
CA GLY A 35 0.87 25.08 -7.98
C GLY A 35 1.47 23.70 -8.20
N ALA A 36 2.53 23.60 -9.02
CA ALA A 36 3.25 22.37 -9.26
C ALA A 36 3.85 21.80 -7.97
N PHE A 37 4.39 22.67 -7.13
CA PHE A 37 4.93 22.29 -5.82
C PHE A 37 3.85 21.66 -4.93
N LEU A 38 2.71 22.34 -4.80
CA LEU A 38 1.60 21.83 -3.98
C LEU A 38 1.04 20.52 -4.52
N ILE A 39 0.88 20.37 -5.82
CA ILE A 39 0.40 19.14 -6.43
C ILE A 39 1.34 17.97 -6.10
N SER A 40 2.64 18.17 -6.29
CA SER A 40 3.63 17.12 -5.99
C SER A 40 3.63 16.75 -4.51
N LEU A 41 3.56 17.74 -3.64
CA LEU A 41 3.56 17.56 -2.20
C LEU A 41 2.32 16.79 -1.72
N LEU A 42 1.14 17.22 -2.15
CA LEU A 42 -0.12 16.60 -1.74
C LEU A 42 -0.28 15.20 -2.34
N ARG A 43 0.15 15.00 -3.59
CA ARG A 43 0.15 13.67 -4.22
C ARG A 43 1.02 12.70 -3.43
N GLY A 44 2.23 13.11 -3.07
CA GLY A 44 3.13 12.28 -2.27
C GLY A 44 2.54 11.96 -0.90
N ALA A 45 1.89 12.92 -0.26
CA ALA A 45 1.22 12.70 1.03
C ALA A 45 0.09 11.68 0.92
N ILE A 46 -0.70 11.71 -0.14
CA ILE A 46 -1.78 10.74 -0.39
C ILE A 46 -1.21 9.35 -0.61
N GLU A 47 -0.18 9.23 -1.43
CA GLU A 47 0.49 7.94 -1.70
C GLU A 47 1.09 7.35 -0.42
N ASN A 48 1.72 8.18 0.39
CA ASN A 48 2.30 7.76 1.67
C ASN A 48 1.22 7.26 2.64
N ARG A 49 0.09 7.96 2.73
CA ARG A 49 -1.03 7.54 3.58
C ARG A 49 -1.60 6.20 3.15
N SER A 50 -1.76 5.99 1.84
CA SER A 50 -2.22 4.71 1.29
C SER A 50 -1.24 3.57 1.61
N ARG A 51 0.06 3.84 1.51
CA ARG A 51 1.11 2.87 1.82
C ARG A 51 1.08 2.49 3.30
N GLU A 52 0.99 3.46 4.19
CA GLU A 52 0.93 3.23 5.63
C GLU A 52 -0.33 2.45 6.02
N SER A 53 -1.46 2.76 5.40
CA SER A 53 -2.72 2.05 5.63
C SER A 53 -2.59 0.58 5.24
N ARG A 54 -2.01 0.29 4.08
CA ARG A 54 -1.77 -1.09 3.64
C ARG A 54 -0.84 -1.85 4.58
N MET A 55 0.21 -1.19 5.05
CA MET A 55 1.15 -1.80 6.01
C MET A 55 0.47 -2.13 7.34
N ARG A 56 -0.37 -1.24 7.84
CA ARG A 56 -1.13 -1.49 9.06
C ARG A 56 -2.11 -2.65 8.89
N ASN A 57 -2.79 -2.71 7.75
CA ASN A 57 -3.73 -3.80 7.45
C ASN A 57 -3.03 -5.14 7.38
N LEU A 58 -1.86 -5.21 6.74
CA LEU A 58 -1.05 -6.42 6.68
C LEU A 58 -0.61 -6.87 8.08
N LYS A 59 -0.21 -5.94 8.93
CA LYS A 59 0.19 -6.23 10.31
C LYS A 59 -0.99 -6.74 11.13
N GLN A 60 -2.15 -6.12 10.99
CA GLN A 60 -3.37 -6.54 11.71
C GLN A 60 -3.88 -7.89 11.23
N ALA A 61 -3.65 -8.25 9.97
CA ALA A 61 -4.02 -9.55 9.43
C ALA A 61 -3.25 -10.71 10.06
N GLY A 62 -2.12 -10.43 10.72
CA GLY A 62 -1.37 -11.42 11.50
C GLY A 62 -0.60 -12.44 10.68
N PHE A 63 -0.19 -12.10 9.47
CA PHE A 63 0.66 -12.96 8.66
C PHE A 63 2.04 -13.12 9.32
N GLU A 64 2.44 -14.36 9.60
CA GLU A 64 3.74 -14.64 10.19
C GLU A 64 4.88 -14.40 9.20
N LEU A 65 4.65 -14.76 7.93
CA LEU A 65 5.63 -14.61 6.86
C LEU A 65 5.04 -13.86 5.68
N ARG A 66 5.84 -12.97 5.11
CA ARG A 66 5.47 -12.29 3.88
C ARG A 66 5.83 -13.17 2.68
N LYS A 67 4.80 -13.66 1.98
CA LYS A 67 4.96 -14.50 0.80
C LYS A 67 4.37 -13.83 -0.43
N TYR A 68 4.96 -14.09 -1.58
CA TYR A 68 4.55 -13.51 -2.85
C TYR A 68 4.08 -14.59 -3.81
N LEU A 69 3.06 -14.28 -4.61
CA LEU A 69 2.53 -15.20 -5.61
C LEU A 69 3.54 -15.58 -6.69
N LYS A 70 4.50 -14.69 -6.99
CA LYS A 70 5.58 -14.97 -7.94
C LYS A 70 6.45 -16.15 -7.53
N ASP A 71 6.56 -16.41 -6.22
CA ASP A 71 7.38 -17.46 -5.65
C ASP A 71 6.59 -18.75 -5.39
N PHE A 72 5.29 -18.75 -5.68
CA PHE A 72 4.43 -19.91 -5.44
C PHE A 72 4.56 -20.94 -6.57
N ASP A 73 4.70 -22.21 -6.21
CA ASP A 73 4.75 -23.32 -7.16
C ASP A 73 3.32 -23.79 -7.49
N PHE A 74 2.85 -23.44 -8.68
CA PHE A 74 1.52 -23.82 -9.16
C PHE A 74 1.46 -25.25 -9.72
N SER A 75 2.59 -25.93 -9.88
CA SER A 75 2.63 -27.27 -10.44
C SER A 75 2.00 -28.33 -9.54
N SER A 76 1.96 -28.07 -8.24
CA SER A 76 1.45 -29.00 -7.22
C SER A 76 -0.04 -28.84 -6.92
N ILE A 77 -0.72 -27.88 -7.54
CA ILE A 77 -2.13 -27.64 -7.30
C ILE A 77 -2.96 -27.90 -8.55
N ARG A 78 -4.24 -28.22 -8.34
CA ARG A 78 -5.22 -28.33 -9.42
C ARG A 78 -6.07 -27.08 -9.48
N LEU A 79 -6.18 -26.50 -10.68
CA LEU A 79 -7.05 -25.38 -10.95
C LEU A 79 -8.16 -25.82 -11.90
N PRO A 80 -9.40 -25.30 -11.72
CA PRO A 80 -10.47 -25.51 -12.69
C PRO A 80 -10.09 -24.97 -14.07
N GLU A 81 -10.68 -25.50 -15.14
CA GLU A 81 -10.39 -25.05 -16.50
C GLU A 81 -10.54 -23.54 -16.72
N MET A 82 -11.52 -22.93 -16.04
CA MET A 82 -11.81 -21.51 -16.14
C MET A 82 -10.92 -20.62 -15.29
N LEU A 83 -10.06 -21.21 -14.46
CA LEU A 83 -9.19 -20.51 -13.54
C LEU A 83 -7.74 -20.92 -13.78
N ASN A 84 -6.97 -20.09 -14.46
CA ASN A 84 -5.55 -20.32 -14.66
C ASN A 84 -4.72 -19.47 -13.69
N ARG A 85 -3.39 -19.67 -13.70
CA ARG A 85 -2.47 -18.93 -12.86
C ARG A 85 -2.63 -17.42 -12.99
N ASP A 86 -2.69 -16.92 -14.22
CA ASP A 86 -2.75 -15.47 -14.47
C ASP A 86 -4.07 -14.87 -13.98
N THR A 87 -5.19 -15.55 -14.20
CA THR A 87 -6.50 -15.13 -13.70
C THR A 87 -6.53 -15.10 -12.17
N LEU A 88 -5.96 -16.13 -11.54
CA LEU A 88 -5.89 -16.20 -10.09
C LEU A 88 -5.01 -15.10 -9.50
N CYS A 89 -3.83 -14.88 -10.08
CA CYS A 89 -2.90 -13.85 -9.62
C CYS A 89 -3.42 -12.42 -9.85
N SER A 90 -4.28 -12.21 -10.84
CA SER A 90 -4.90 -10.91 -11.11
C SER A 90 -5.98 -10.52 -10.10
N CYS A 91 -6.42 -11.47 -9.25
CA CYS A 91 -7.49 -11.27 -8.28
C CYS A 91 -8.84 -10.87 -8.89
N LYS A 92 -9.04 -11.17 -10.16
CA LYS A 92 -10.29 -10.84 -10.87
C LYS A 92 -11.53 -11.47 -10.23
N VAL A 93 -11.38 -12.65 -9.63
CA VAL A 93 -12.44 -13.33 -8.89
C VAL A 93 -13.05 -12.42 -7.83
N PHE A 94 -12.22 -11.66 -7.13
CA PHE A 94 -12.67 -10.74 -6.07
C PHE A 94 -13.35 -9.50 -6.65
N ASP A 95 -12.85 -8.99 -7.77
CA ASP A 95 -13.45 -7.85 -8.47
C ASP A 95 -14.85 -8.20 -9.01
N ASP A 96 -15.03 -9.43 -9.47
CA ASP A 96 -16.30 -9.93 -9.98
C ASP A 96 -17.24 -10.42 -8.85
N SER A 97 -16.87 -10.23 -7.60
CA SER A 97 -17.63 -10.66 -6.41
C SER A 97 -17.89 -12.17 -6.36
N GLU A 98 -17.02 -12.95 -6.96
CA GLU A 98 -17.09 -14.42 -6.93
C GLU A 98 -16.38 -14.95 -5.68
N ASN A 99 -16.73 -16.16 -5.28
CA ASN A 99 -16.12 -16.83 -4.14
C ASN A 99 -15.01 -17.78 -4.59
N LEU A 100 -13.92 -17.78 -3.83
CA LEU A 100 -12.80 -18.70 -4.03
C LEU A 100 -12.67 -19.60 -2.81
N ILE A 101 -12.72 -20.91 -3.02
CA ILE A 101 -12.56 -21.90 -1.95
C ILE A 101 -11.27 -22.68 -2.19
N LEU A 102 -10.41 -22.67 -1.19
CA LEU A 102 -9.17 -23.43 -1.18
C LEU A 102 -9.31 -24.58 -0.20
N TYR A 103 -9.01 -25.80 -0.64
CA TYR A 103 -9.05 -26.95 0.24
C TYR A 103 -7.88 -27.90 -0.04
N GLY A 104 -7.49 -28.63 0.99
CA GLY A 104 -6.40 -29.57 0.92
C GLY A 104 -6.18 -30.25 2.26
N ARG A 105 -5.16 -31.10 2.33
CA ARG A 105 -4.80 -31.75 3.59
C ARG A 105 -4.24 -30.72 4.58
N PRO A 106 -4.45 -30.91 5.88
CA PRO A 106 -3.86 -30.02 6.88
C PRO A 106 -2.32 -29.93 6.72
N GLY A 107 -1.79 -28.72 6.82
CA GLY A 107 -0.35 -28.49 6.73
C GLY A 107 0.24 -28.41 5.32
N THR A 108 -0.58 -28.39 4.29
CA THR A 108 -0.08 -28.26 2.91
C THR A 108 0.21 -26.83 2.47
N GLY A 109 0.00 -25.88 3.34
CA GLY A 109 0.31 -24.47 3.06
C GLY A 109 -0.87 -23.54 2.96
#